data_c186edaec3e4ca7014c896e175e52b74
#
_entry.id   c186edaec3e4ca7014c896e175e52b74
#
_cell.length_a   1.000
_cell.length_b   1.000
_cell.length_c   1.000
_cell.angle_alpha   90.00
_cell.angle_beta   90.00
_cell.angle_gamma   90.00
#
_symmetry.space_group_name_H-M   'P 1'
#
loop_
_entity.id
_entity.type
_entity.pdbx_description
1 polymer ?
#
loop_
_entity_poly.entity_id
_entity_poly.type
_entity_poly.pdbx_seq_one_letter_code
_entity_poly.pdbx_strand_id
1 'polypeptide(L)'
;VGMIDGYKDAIGNPDADGNTTTDPDWDALNVHASEDGKTLTIQLAYPCSYFDKLCAFAAMSPVQQATVEANGDAWCTQPDTFVCNGPYMITDWVPSERIVLSKNPNYKGGWDSSKIVSDTITLLLLEDSSAAYAAYNSGEAQLIKDVPTDEIPSLTKAEDGGDFYVDTILGTYYISLNDQKEPFTDPNVRKALSLAIDRDYVASTIMQGIYTPATALVGPGIVDNEGYFMDNANGGKPYIGDDYEANLEEAKQLMTEAGYPDGEGFPVVEYSANDAGYHIPVAEYVQQAWGELGITVNINKVEWASFTPMRRAGDYDVSRNGWVM
;
A
#
# COMPACT_ATOMS: atom_id res chain seq x y z
N VAL A 1 -0.45 -15.19 -6.34
CA VAL A 1 -0.04 -16.32 -7.21
C VAL A 1 0.27 -17.62 -6.46
N GLY A 2 0.64 -17.59 -5.18
CA GLY A 2 0.98 -18.79 -4.39
C GLY A 2 -0.11 -19.87 -4.27
N MET A 3 -1.34 -19.56 -4.70
CA MET A 3 -2.44 -20.51 -4.78
C MET A 3 -2.49 -21.31 -6.08
N ILE A 4 -1.65 -20.97 -7.08
CA ILE A 4 -1.53 -21.74 -8.32
C ILE A 4 -0.70 -23.00 -8.01
N ASP A 5 -1.17 -24.13 -8.46
CA ASP A 5 -0.46 -25.41 -8.27
C ASP A 5 0.90 -25.40 -8.98
N GLY A 6 1.91 -25.97 -8.31
CA GLY A 6 3.30 -25.93 -8.79
C GLY A 6 4.05 -24.60 -8.54
N TYR A 7 3.42 -23.59 -7.93
CA TYR A 7 4.05 -22.27 -7.73
C TYR A 7 5.40 -22.31 -7.01
N LYS A 8 5.53 -23.13 -5.94
CA LYS A 8 6.78 -23.19 -5.17
C LYS A 8 7.95 -23.72 -6.01
N ASP A 9 7.70 -24.74 -6.80
CA ASP A 9 8.72 -25.33 -7.68
C ASP A 9 9.06 -24.36 -8.82
N ALA A 10 8.04 -23.68 -9.38
CA ALA A 10 8.24 -22.67 -10.41
C ALA A 10 9.14 -21.51 -9.97
N ILE A 11 9.09 -21.07 -8.72
CA ILE A 11 9.94 -19.99 -8.20
C ILE A 11 11.24 -20.50 -7.54
N GLY A 12 11.46 -21.83 -7.47
CA GLY A 12 12.66 -22.42 -6.92
C GLY A 12 12.64 -22.66 -5.41
N ASN A 13 11.47 -23.00 -4.82
CA ASN A 13 11.33 -23.40 -3.42
C ASN A 13 12.11 -22.50 -2.43
N PRO A 14 11.63 -21.29 -2.13
CA PRO A 14 12.31 -20.40 -1.20
C PRO A 14 12.35 -20.99 0.23
N ASP A 15 13.47 -20.82 0.92
CA ASP A 15 13.61 -21.13 2.34
C ASP A 15 12.84 -20.12 3.23
N ALA A 16 12.97 -20.28 4.56
CA ALA A 16 12.30 -19.37 5.51
C ALA A 16 12.80 -17.92 5.40
N ASP A 17 14.01 -17.71 4.92
CA ASP A 17 14.63 -16.39 4.72
C ASP A 17 14.34 -15.82 3.32
N GLY A 18 13.58 -16.56 2.48
CA GLY A 18 13.22 -16.16 1.12
C GLY A 18 14.31 -16.42 0.07
N ASN A 19 15.40 -17.12 0.42
CA ASN A 19 16.44 -17.47 -0.54
C ASN A 19 16.00 -18.71 -1.34
N THR A 20 16.25 -18.67 -2.66
CA THR A 20 15.95 -19.79 -3.53
C THR A 20 16.83 -21.00 -3.21
N THR A 21 16.21 -22.14 -2.89
CA THR A 21 16.91 -23.39 -2.53
C THR A 21 17.13 -24.32 -3.71
N THR A 22 16.37 -24.13 -4.79
CA THR A 22 16.46 -24.86 -6.05
C THR A 22 16.35 -23.90 -7.24
N ASP A 23 16.84 -24.30 -8.41
CA ASP A 23 16.62 -23.51 -9.61
C ASP A 23 15.12 -23.43 -9.95
N PRO A 24 14.61 -22.28 -10.46
CA PRO A 24 13.25 -22.13 -10.90
C PRO A 24 12.88 -23.12 -12.01
N ASP A 25 11.74 -23.78 -11.86
CA ASP A 25 11.16 -24.68 -12.87
C ASP A 25 9.78 -24.18 -13.30
N TRP A 26 9.74 -23.36 -14.33
CA TRP A 26 8.49 -22.78 -14.82
C TRP A 26 7.53 -23.80 -15.43
N ASP A 27 8.04 -24.98 -15.87
CA ASP A 27 7.21 -26.07 -16.40
C ASP A 27 6.41 -26.79 -15.29
N ALA A 28 6.83 -26.63 -14.03
CA ALA A 28 6.09 -27.12 -12.88
C ALA A 28 4.78 -26.35 -12.62
N LEU A 29 4.66 -25.12 -13.14
CA LEU A 29 3.48 -24.28 -12.92
C LEU A 29 2.30 -24.82 -13.72
N ASN A 30 1.21 -25.22 -13.02
CA ASN A 30 0.00 -25.76 -13.65
C ASN A 30 -0.86 -24.66 -14.32
N VAL A 31 -0.29 -24.05 -15.35
CA VAL A 31 -0.93 -23.05 -16.22
C VAL A 31 -0.72 -23.48 -17.67
N HIS A 32 -1.79 -23.85 -18.35
CA HIS A 32 -1.72 -24.45 -19.67
C HIS A 32 -2.62 -23.74 -20.69
N ALA A 33 -2.07 -23.41 -21.84
CA ALA A 33 -2.85 -22.95 -22.99
C ALA A 33 -3.32 -24.14 -23.82
N SER A 34 -4.54 -24.05 -24.38
CA SER A 34 -5.02 -25.01 -25.38
C SER A 34 -4.20 -24.90 -26.67
N GLU A 35 -4.20 -25.97 -27.49
CA GLU A 35 -3.47 -26.01 -28.78
C GLU A 35 -3.90 -24.90 -29.74
N ASP A 36 -5.16 -24.48 -29.69
CA ASP A 36 -5.68 -23.38 -30.52
C ASP A 36 -5.45 -21.98 -29.91
N GLY A 37 -4.77 -21.91 -28.75
CA GLY A 37 -4.43 -20.67 -28.05
C GLY A 37 -5.61 -19.85 -27.53
N LYS A 38 -6.82 -20.46 -27.42
CA LYS A 38 -8.05 -19.72 -27.04
C LYS A 38 -8.49 -19.96 -25.60
N THR A 39 -7.96 -21.01 -24.97
CA THR A 39 -8.32 -21.38 -23.61
C THR A 39 -7.08 -21.42 -22.76
N LEU A 40 -7.10 -20.72 -21.61
CA LEU A 40 -6.09 -20.81 -20.57
C LEU A 40 -6.68 -21.58 -19.40
N THR A 41 -6.02 -22.66 -18.99
CA THR A 41 -6.40 -23.46 -17.83
C THR A 41 -5.38 -23.20 -16.72
N ILE A 42 -5.88 -22.78 -15.55
CA ILE A 42 -5.08 -22.55 -14.35
C ILE A 42 -5.58 -23.52 -13.28
N GLN A 43 -4.72 -24.40 -12.81
CA GLN A 43 -5.03 -25.29 -11.71
C GLN A 43 -4.63 -24.65 -10.38
N LEU A 44 -5.53 -24.66 -9.40
CA LEU A 44 -5.28 -24.15 -8.07
C LEU A 44 -4.87 -25.31 -7.13
N ALA A 45 -3.90 -25.06 -6.27
CA ALA A 45 -3.44 -26.00 -5.25
C ALA A 45 -4.50 -26.27 -4.17
N TYR A 46 -5.41 -25.33 -3.98
CA TYR A 46 -6.55 -25.43 -3.07
C TYR A 46 -7.72 -24.58 -3.57
N PRO A 47 -8.97 -24.83 -3.14
CA PRO A 47 -10.12 -24.03 -3.52
C PRO A 47 -9.95 -22.55 -3.11
N CYS A 48 -10.10 -21.63 -4.07
CA CYS A 48 -10.01 -20.19 -3.84
C CYS A 48 -11.19 -19.50 -4.50
N SER A 49 -12.22 -19.15 -3.72
CA SER A 49 -13.48 -18.59 -4.21
C SER A 49 -13.38 -17.17 -4.77
N TYR A 50 -12.27 -16.49 -4.54
CA TYR A 50 -11.99 -15.13 -5.00
C TYR A 50 -10.87 -15.06 -6.06
N PHE A 51 -10.47 -16.18 -6.63
CA PHE A 51 -9.38 -16.23 -7.61
C PHE A 51 -9.69 -15.43 -8.88
N ASP A 52 -10.93 -15.42 -9.31
CA ASP A 52 -11.41 -14.61 -10.44
C ASP A 52 -11.20 -13.10 -10.20
N LYS A 53 -11.43 -12.64 -8.97
CA LYS A 53 -11.15 -11.24 -8.57
C LYS A 53 -9.65 -10.93 -8.57
N LEU A 54 -8.82 -11.88 -8.14
CA LEU A 54 -7.37 -11.73 -8.19
C LEU A 54 -6.84 -11.63 -9.63
N CYS A 55 -7.50 -12.25 -10.60
CA CYS A 55 -7.15 -12.12 -12.01
C CYS A 55 -7.32 -10.69 -12.56
N ALA A 56 -8.09 -9.84 -11.89
CA ALA A 56 -8.22 -8.43 -12.22
C ALA A 56 -7.07 -7.55 -11.66
N PHE A 57 -6.22 -8.10 -10.81
CA PHE A 57 -5.06 -7.40 -10.28
C PHE A 57 -4.00 -7.19 -11.36
N ALA A 58 -3.39 -6.01 -11.40
CA ALA A 58 -2.45 -5.61 -12.47
C ALA A 58 -1.31 -6.61 -12.71
N ALA A 59 -0.80 -7.26 -11.65
CA ALA A 59 0.24 -8.28 -11.75
C ALA A 59 -0.19 -9.56 -12.52
N MET A 60 -1.49 -9.77 -12.73
CA MET A 60 -2.05 -10.88 -13.52
C MET A 60 -2.32 -10.48 -14.97
N SER A 61 -2.02 -9.24 -15.35
CA SER A 61 -2.17 -8.79 -16.75
C SER A 61 -1.23 -9.54 -17.67
N PRO A 62 -1.69 -9.98 -18.86
CA PRO A 62 -0.84 -10.70 -19.81
C PRO A 62 0.25 -9.78 -20.37
N VAL A 63 1.44 -10.32 -20.52
CA VAL A 63 2.57 -9.67 -21.19
C VAL A 63 2.94 -10.42 -22.45
N GLN A 64 3.48 -9.72 -23.45
CA GLN A 64 3.89 -10.34 -24.71
C GLN A 64 5.26 -11.01 -24.55
N GLN A 65 5.31 -12.34 -24.62
CA GLN A 65 6.53 -13.13 -24.43
C GLN A 65 7.67 -12.67 -25.34
N ALA A 66 7.42 -12.51 -26.63
CA ALA A 66 8.46 -12.10 -27.59
C ALA A 66 9.11 -10.75 -27.24
N THR A 67 8.34 -9.81 -26.68
CA THR A 67 8.87 -8.51 -26.26
C THR A 67 9.74 -8.65 -25.02
N VAL A 68 9.31 -9.46 -24.04
CA VAL A 68 10.09 -9.73 -22.83
C VAL A 68 11.40 -10.44 -23.16
N GLU A 69 11.36 -11.47 -23.99
CA GLU A 69 12.56 -12.22 -24.42
C GLU A 69 13.55 -11.35 -25.21
N ALA A 70 13.05 -10.43 -26.04
CA ALA A 70 13.89 -9.55 -26.84
C ALA A 70 14.55 -8.42 -26.03
N ASN A 71 13.93 -7.95 -24.95
CA ASN A 71 14.33 -6.73 -24.24
C ASN A 71 14.74 -6.98 -22.76
N GLY A 72 14.53 -8.19 -22.22
CA GLY A 72 14.79 -8.48 -20.81
C GLY A 72 14.07 -7.48 -19.90
N ASP A 73 14.74 -6.98 -18.86
CA ASP A 73 14.17 -6.03 -17.89
C ASP A 73 13.74 -4.67 -18.50
N ALA A 74 14.21 -4.37 -19.72
CA ALA A 74 13.85 -3.14 -20.41
C ALA A 74 12.53 -3.21 -21.19
N TRP A 75 11.82 -4.34 -21.20
CA TRP A 75 10.59 -4.55 -21.98
C TRP A 75 9.48 -3.53 -21.70
N CYS A 76 9.45 -2.92 -20.49
CA CYS A 76 8.42 -1.99 -20.07
C CYS A 76 8.98 -0.61 -19.69
N THR A 77 10.17 -0.23 -20.18
CA THR A 77 10.82 1.05 -19.83
C THR A 77 10.85 2.05 -20.98
N GLN A 78 10.36 1.66 -22.16
CA GLN A 78 10.34 2.51 -23.36
C GLN A 78 9.00 2.35 -24.09
N PRO A 79 8.49 3.39 -24.76
CA PRO A 79 7.25 3.33 -25.54
C PRO A 79 7.25 2.20 -26.59
N ASP A 80 8.35 2.04 -27.28
CA ASP A 80 8.47 1.07 -28.40
C ASP A 80 8.49 -0.38 -27.94
N THR A 81 8.83 -0.63 -26.68
CA THR A 81 8.88 -1.98 -26.08
C THR A 81 7.69 -2.27 -25.18
N PHE A 82 6.92 -1.26 -24.80
CA PHE A 82 5.75 -1.42 -23.93
C PHE A 82 4.52 -1.84 -24.75
N VAL A 83 4.39 -3.13 -25.04
CA VAL A 83 3.22 -3.67 -25.73
C VAL A 83 2.05 -3.85 -24.77
N CYS A 84 0.90 -3.27 -25.10
CA CYS A 84 -0.30 -3.34 -24.28
C CYS A 84 -1.55 -3.62 -25.12
N ASN A 85 -2.59 -4.13 -24.49
CA ASN A 85 -3.91 -4.38 -25.09
C ASN A 85 -5.01 -3.46 -24.54
N GLY A 86 -4.62 -2.47 -23.73
CA GLY A 86 -5.53 -1.48 -23.16
C GLY A 86 -6.02 -0.43 -24.16
N PRO A 87 -6.96 0.43 -23.72
CA PRO A 87 -7.54 1.48 -24.57
C PRO A 87 -6.54 2.57 -24.94
N TYR A 88 -5.53 2.82 -24.10
CA TYR A 88 -4.44 3.75 -24.39
C TYR A 88 -3.12 2.99 -24.48
N MET A 89 -2.19 3.54 -25.23
CA MET A 89 -0.80 3.06 -25.36
C MET A 89 0.16 4.21 -25.06
N ILE A 90 1.34 3.89 -24.54
CA ILE A 90 2.41 4.88 -24.32
C ILE A 90 2.96 5.29 -25.68
N THR A 91 3.02 6.59 -25.95
CA THR A 91 3.55 7.14 -27.20
C THR A 91 4.77 8.04 -26.99
N ASP A 92 4.98 8.51 -25.77
CA ASP A 92 6.18 9.25 -25.38
C ASP A 92 6.47 8.99 -23.89
N TRP A 93 7.73 8.90 -23.54
CA TRP A 93 8.16 8.75 -22.14
C TRP A 93 9.51 9.47 -21.95
N VAL A 94 9.46 10.56 -21.24
CA VAL A 94 10.64 11.31 -20.81
C VAL A 94 10.82 11.07 -19.30
N PRO A 95 11.85 10.34 -18.88
CA PRO A 95 12.08 10.05 -17.46
C PRO A 95 12.12 11.32 -16.61
N SER A 96 11.49 11.27 -15.45
CA SER A 96 11.37 12.40 -14.49
C SER A 96 10.65 13.65 -15.02
N GLU A 97 10.03 13.58 -16.20
CA GLU A 97 9.29 14.70 -16.79
C GLU A 97 7.85 14.33 -17.08
N ARG A 98 7.61 13.38 -18.01
CA ARG A 98 6.25 13.01 -18.42
C ARG A 98 6.15 11.63 -19.06
N ILE A 99 4.93 11.09 -19.05
CA ILE A 99 4.51 9.97 -19.89
C ILE A 99 3.28 10.42 -20.68
N VAL A 100 3.28 10.19 -22.00
CA VAL A 100 2.14 10.50 -22.87
C VAL A 100 1.47 9.22 -23.31
N LEU A 101 0.18 9.15 -23.07
CA LEU A 101 -0.71 8.04 -23.49
C LEU A 101 -1.60 8.55 -24.63
N SER A 102 -1.68 7.81 -25.72
CA SER A 102 -2.60 8.08 -26.83
C SER A 102 -3.56 6.93 -27.04
N LYS A 103 -4.73 7.17 -27.63
CA LYS A 103 -5.68 6.12 -27.97
C LYS A 103 -5.02 5.00 -28.75
N ASN A 104 -5.21 3.76 -28.30
CA ASN A 104 -4.67 2.58 -28.98
C ASN A 104 -5.57 2.20 -30.16
N PRO A 105 -5.10 2.32 -31.42
CA PRO A 105 -5.91 2.00 -32.59
C PRO A 105 -6.23 0.50 -32.71
N ASN A 106 -5.50 -0.35 -32.00
CA ASN A 106 -5.70 -1.79 -31.99
C ASN A 106 -6.64 -2.27 -30.88
N TYR A 107 -7.12 -1.38 -30.03
CA TYR A 107 -8.00 -1.75 -28.91
C TYR A 107 -9.32 -2.33 -29.42
N LYS A 108 -9.68 -3.53 -28.92
CA LYS A 108 -10.87 -4.29 -29.34
C LYS A 108 -12.04 -4.22 -28.37
N GLY A 109 -11.87 -3.60 -27.20
CA GLY A 109 -12.92 -3.47 -26.18
C GLY A 109 -14.04 -2.48 -26.52
N GLY A 110 -13.90 -1.77 -27.63
CA GLY A 110 -14.85 -0.72 -28.05
C GLY A 110 -14.65 0.59 -27.28
N TRP A 111 -14.85 1.70 -27.99
CA TRP A 111 -14.77 3.04 -27.43
C TRP A 111 -16.18 3.58 -27.15
N ASP A 112 -16.46 3.87 -25.89
CA ASP A 112 -17.65 4.64 -25.51
C ASP A 112 -17.28 6.14 -25.53
N SER A 113 -17.58 6.79 -26.65
CA SER A 113 -17.27 8.21 -26.86
C SER A 113 -18.05 9.15 -25.92
N SER A 114 -19.09 8.66 -25.23
CA SER A 114 -19.78 9.43 -24.19
C SER A 114 -19.00 9.49 -22.87
N LYS A 115 -18.05 8.56 -22.66
CA LYS A 115 -17.25 8.45 -21.45
C LYS A 115 -15.77 8.69 -21.69
N ILE A 116 -15.26 8.32 -22.86
CA ILE A 116 -13.82 8.35 -23.19
C ILE A 116 -13.62 9.35 -24.33
N VAL A 117 -13.50 10.62 -23.98
CA VAL A 117 -13.39 11.74 -24.93
C VAL A 117 -11.96 12.15 -25.20
N SER A 118 -11.04 11.98 -24.25
CA SER A 118 -9.65 12.39 -24.40
C SER A 118 -8.90 11.54 -25.42
N ASP A 119 -8.28 12.17 -26.41
CA ASP A 119 -7.44 11.48 -27.39
C ASP A 119 -6.06 11.19 -26.82
N THR A 120 -5.59 12.02 -25.89
CA THR A 120 -4.28 11.95 -25.25
C THR A 120 -4.42 12.22 -23.76
N ILE A 121 -3.62 11.52 -22.95
CA ILE A 121 -3.46 11.76 -21.52
C ILE A 121 -1.98 11.96 -21.26
N THR A 122 -1.60 13.09 -20.68
CA THR A 122 -0.22 13.38 -20.28
C THR A 122 -0.10 13.25 -18.77
N LEU A 123 0.76 12.37 -18.31
CA LEU A 123 1.12 12.23 -16.91
C LEU A 123 2.39 13.05 -16.65
N LEU A 124 2.27 14.10 -15.87
CA LEU A 124 3.42 14.88 -15.39
C LEU A 124 4.05 14.14 -14.20
N LEU A 125 5.35 13.88 -14.26
CA LEU A 125 6.08 13.14 -13.22
C LEU A 125 6.65 14.15 -12.21
N LEU A 126 5.78 14.65 -11.34
CA LEU A 126 6.10 15.63 -10.30
C LEU A 126 6.28 14.87 -8.97
N GLU A 127 7.41 15.06 -8.29
CA GLU A 127 7.74 14.37 -7.03
C GLU A 127 7.09 15.03 -5.81
N ASP A 128 6.82 16.35 -5.90
CA ASP A 128 6.37 17.17 -4.79
C ASP A 128 4.91 17.60 -4.97
N SER A 129 4.10 17.44 -3.92
CA SER A 129 2.68 17.78 -3.94
C SER A 129 2.44 19.29 -4.11
N SER A 130 3.35 20.15 -3.64
CA SER A 130 3.24 21.60 -3.83
C SER A 130 3.48 21.98 -5.29
N ALA A 131 4.42 21.31 -5.97
CA ALA A 131 4.64 21.48 -7.41
C ALA A 131 3.41 21.00 -8.21
N ALA A 132 2.83 19.85 -7.85
CA ALA A 132 1.61 19.35 -8.47
C ALA A 132 0.42 20.31 -8.26
N TYR A 133 0.26 20.85 -7.06
CA TYR A 133 -0.79 21.82 -6.73
C TYR A 133 -0.60 23.14 -7.49
N ALA A 134 0.65 23.61 -7.65
CA ALA A 134 0.96 24.78 -8.48
C ALA A 134 0.63 24.54 -9.96
N ALA A 135 0.95 23.36 -10.50
CA ALA A 135 0.60 23.00 -11.88
C ALA A 135 -0.93 22.94 -12.09
N TYR A 136 -1.69 22.47 -11.11
CA TYR A 136 -3.15 22.51 -11.15
C TYR A 136 -3.68 23.96 -11.14
N ASN A 137 -3.22 24.77 -10.20
CA ASN A 137 -3.66 26.17 -10.07
C ASN A 137 -3.29 27.04 -11.29
N SER A 138 -2.22 26.71 -12.00
CA SER A 138 -1.83 27.39 -13.25
C SER A 138 -2.61 26.89 -14.48
N GLY A 139 -3.35 25.77 -14.36
CA GLY A 139 -4.06 25.11 -15.46
C GLY A 139 -3.16 24.21 -16.32
N GLU A 140 -1.91 23.99 -15.94
CA GLU A 140 -1.02 23.03 -16.60
C GLU A 140 -1.49 21.59 -16.39
N ALA A 141 -1.91 21.25 -15.17
CA ALA A 141 -2.56 19.98 -14.83
C ALA A 141 -4.07 20.19 -14.66
N GLN A 142 -4.89 19.25 -15.16
CA GLN A 142 -6.35 19.25 -15.00
C GLN A 142 -6.81 18.34 -13.86
N LEU A 143 -5.93 17.44 -13.38
CA LEU A 143 -6.17 16.55 -12.28
C LEU A 143 -4.87 16.34 -11.52
N ILE A 144 -4.93 16.40 -10.21
CA ILE A 144 -3.85 15.99 -9.32
C ILE A 144 -4.40 14.99 -8.31
N LYS A 145 -3.56 14.06 -7.85
CA LYS A 145 -3.97 13.05 -6.89
C LYS A 145 -3.78 13.50 -5.45
N ASP A 146 -2.68 14.18 -5.19
CA ASP A 146 -2.28 14.58 -3.84
C ASP A 146 -2.15 16.10 -3.77
N VAL A 147 -2.67 16.71 -2.70
CA VAL A 147 -2.52 18.14 -2.39
C VAL A 147 -1.65 18.30 -1.15
N PRO A 148 -0.96 19.45 -0.98
CA PRO A 148 -0.25 19.75 0.26
C PRO A 148 -1.21 19.68 1.45
N THR A 149 -0.77 19.08 2.55
CA THR A 149 -1.63 18.79 3.72
C THR A 149 -2.17 20.07 4.37
N ASP A 150 -1.40 21.14 4.33
CA ASP A 150 -1.77 22.47 4.84
C ASP A 150 -2.86 23.18 4.00
N GLU A 151 -3.04 22.80 2.74
CA GLU A 151 -4.10 23.31 1.88
C GLU A 151 -5.47 22.62 2.11
N ILE A 152 -5.48 21.38 2.63
CA ILE A 152 -6.70 20.59 2.82
C ILE A 152 -7.80 21.33 3.60
N PRO A 153 -7.50 22.03 4.73
CA PRO A 153 -8.53 22.72 5.49
C PRO A 153 -9.20 23.87 4.72
N SER A 154 -8.49 24.48 3.77
CA SER A 154 -9.06 25.54 2.91
C SER A 154 -9.93 24.94 1.81
N LEU A 155 -9.50 23.82 1.23
CA LEU A 155 -10.20 23.11 0.16
C LEU A 155 -11.49 22.45 0.63
N THR A 156 -11.49 21.85 1.83
CA THR A 156 -12.67 21.21 2.42
C THR A 156 -13.74 22.21 2.89
N LYS A 157 -13.38 23.47 3.10
CA LYS A 157 -14.31 24.55 3.51
C LYS A 157 -14.92 25.32 2.34
N ALA A 158 -14.57 24.99 1.08
CA ALA A 158 -15.11 25.69 -0.08
C ALA A 158 -16.64 25.50 -0.14
N GLU A 159 -17.41 26.61 0.05
CA GLU A 159 -18.87 26.59 0.10
C GLU A 159 -19.52 26.12 -1.21
N ASP A 160 -18.82 26.26 -2.32
CA ASP A 160 -19.29 25.93 -3.68
C ASP A 160 -18.99 24.49 -4.11
N GLY A 161 -18.61 23.60 -3.16
CA GLY A 161 -18.25 22.23 -3.46
C GLY A 161 -16.90 22.05 -4.17
N GLY A 162 -16.29 23.09 -4.70
CA GLY A 162 -14.96 23.13 -5.30
C GLY A 162 -14.64 21.94 -6.21
N ASP A 163 -13.38 21.85 -6.61
CA ASP A 163 -12.84 20.72 -7.40
C ASP A 163 -12.04 19.74 -6.51
N PHE A 164 -12.21 19.82 -5.18
CA PHE A 164 -11.54 18.94 -4.21
C PHE A 164 -12.51 17.85 -3.74
N TYR A 165 -12.14 16.61 -4.03
CA TYR A 165 -12.93 15.43 -3.68
C TYR A 165 -12.12 14.55 -2.73
N VAL A 166 -12.72 14.16 -1.61
CA VAL A 166 -12.19 13.13 -0.71
C VAL A 166 -13.05 11.89 -0.87
N ASP A 167 -12.45 10.80 -1.31
CA ASP A 167 -13.13 9.53 -1.45
C ASP A 167 -12.40 8.45 -0.65
N THR A 168 -13.14 7.45 -0.19
CA THR A 168 -12.58 6.36 0.61
C THR A 168 -12.12 5.23 -0.28
N ILE A 169 -10.96 4.68 0.04
CA ILE A 169 -10.45 3.46 -0.57
C ILE A 169 -10.45 2.32 0.45
N LEU A 170 -10.61 1.08 -0.02
CA LEU A 170 -10.50 -0.10 0.81
C LEU A 170 -9.02 -0.33 1.14
N GLY A 171 -8.54 0.36 2.15
CA GLY A 171 -7.15 0.30 2.56
C GLY A 171 -6.95 0.77 3.98
N THR A 172 -5.84 0.36 4.58
CA THR A 172 -5.46 0.74 5.94
C THR A 172 -4.01 1.21 5.96
N TYR A 173 -3.78 2.39 6.52
CA TYR A 173 -2.46 2.84 6.91
C TYR A 173 -2.15 2.25 8.29
N TYR A 174 -1.01 1.62 8.45
CA TYR A 174 -0.62 0.97 9.70
C TYR A 174 0.88 1.03 9.95
N ILE A 175 1.26 0.73 11.17
CA ILE A 175 2.64 0.65 11.62
C ILE A 175 2.96 -0.83 11.84
N SER A 176 4.02 -1.32 11.19
CA SER A 176 4.53 -2.66 11.38
C SER A 176 5.57 -2.66 12.48
N LEU A 177 5.39 -3.52 13.46
CA LEU A 177 6.37 -3.85 14.49
C LEU A 177 7.05 -5.15 14.08
N ASN A 178 8.38 -5.22 14.12
CA ASN A 178 9.10 -6.44 13.73
C ASN A 178 9.06 -7.47 14.87
N ASP A 179 8.14 -8.40 14.80
CA ASP A 179 7.91 -9.43 15.81
C ASP A 179 9.00 -10.52 15.88
N GLN A 180 10.02 -10.43 15.02
CA GLN A 180 11.22 -11.28 15.10
C GLN A 180 12.33 -10.64 15.93
N LYS A 181 12.17 -9.38 16.36
CA LYS A 181 13.13 -8.64 17.16
C LYS A 181 12.58 -8.33 18.55
N GLU A 182 13.42 -8.53 19.57
CA GLU A 182 13.10 -8.04 20.92
C GLU A 182 13.09 -6.48 20.93
N PRO A 183 12.18 -5.84 21.66
CA PRO A 183 11.17 -6.43 22.57
C PRO A 183 9.82 -6.70 21.89
N PHE A 184 9.71 -6.57 20.57
CA PHE A 184 8.45 -6.72 19.82
C PHE A 184 8.00 -8.18 19.68
N THR A 185 8.78 -9.17 20.10
CA THR A 185 8.37 -10.57 20.25
C THR A 185 7.25 -10.73 21.30
N ASP A 186 7.22 -9.86 22.33
CA ASP A 186 6.17 -9.85 23.35
C ASP A 186 4.87 -9.23 22.82
N PRO A 187 3.74 -9.95 22.80
CA PRO A 187 2.45 -9.42 22.38
C PRO A 187 1.94 -8.29 23.27
N ASN A 188 2.30 -8.26 24.57
CA ASN A 188 1.91 -7.17 25.47
C ASN A 188 2.58 -5.86 25.08
N VAL A 189 3.87 -5.90 24.71
CA VAL A 189 4.59 -4.75 24.16
C VAL A 189 3.91 -4.24 22.90
N ARG A 190 3.62 -5.11 21.93
CA ARG A 190 2.95 -4.70 20.68
C ARG A 190 1.57 -4.09 20.94
N LYS A 191 0.80 -4.68 21.86
CA LYS A 191 -0.51 -4.15 22.23
C LYS A 191 -0.39 -2.79 22.91
N ALA A 192 0.54 -2.61 23.85
CA ALA A 192 0.79 -1.35 24.52
C ALA A 192 1.14 -0.23 23.53
N LEU A 193 2.08 -0.48 22.61
CA LEU A 193 2.47 0.46 21.58
C LEU A 193 1.29 0.85 20.67
N SER A 194 0.41 -0.11 20.38
CA SER A 194 -0.81 0.15 19.60
C SER A 194 -1.82 1.00 20.37
N LEU A 195 -2.06 0.73 21.65
CA LEU A 195 -3.02 1.45 22.49
C LEU A 195 -2.58 2.89 22.77
N ALA A 196 -1.28 3.16 22.83
CA ALA A 196 -0.73 4.48 23.09
C ALA A 196 -0.88 5.49 21.93
N ILE A 197 -1.45 5.09 20.79
CA ILE A 197 -1.69 5.96 19.64
C ILE A 197 -3.13 6.47 19.66
N ASP A 198 -3.32 7.79 19.82
CA ASP A 198 -4.60 8.46 19.60
C ASP A 198 -4.90 8.53 18.09
N ARG A 199 -5.77 7.66 17.65
CA ARG A 199 -6.15 7.54 16.23
C ARG A 199 -7.04 8.67 15.76
N ASP A 200 -7.84 9.22 16.64
CA ASP A 200 -8.69 10.37 16.34
C ASP A 200 -7.83 11.62 16.11
N TYR A 201 -6.81 11.82 16.95
CA TYR A 201 -5.85 12.91 16.75
C TYR A 201 -5.07 12.76 15.44
N VAL A 202 -4.60 11.54 15.11
CA VAL A 202 -3.93 11.26 13.84
C VAL A 202 -4.84 11.58 12.67
N ALA A 203 -6.07 11.08 12.67
CA ALA A 203 -7.00 11.25 11.55
C ALA A 203 -7.48 12.72 11.41
N SER A 204 -7.84 13.36 12.51
CA SER A 204 -8.41 14.72 12.49
C SER A 204 -7.36 15.82 12.33
N THR A 205 -6.21 15.68 13.01
CA THR A 205 -5.21 16.74 13.10
C THR A 205 -4.07 16.55 12.13
N ILE A 206 -3.44 15.37 12.11
CA ILE A 206 -2.28 15.13 11.23
C ILE A 206 -2.76 14.90 9.79
N MET A 207 -3.81 14.10 9.60
CA MET A 207 -4.39 13.77 8.29
C MET A 207 -5.49 14.75 7.86
N GLN A 208 -5.71 15.83 8.63
CA GLN A 208 -6.66 16.91 8.30
C GLN A 208 -8.10 16.41 8.00
N GLY A 209 -8.52 15.31 8.62
CA GLY A 209 -9.87 14.75 8.47
C GLY A 209 -10.13 13.97 7.18
N ILE A 210 -9.12 13.76 6.32
CA ILE A 210 -9.27 12.94 5.10
C ILE A 210 -9.13 11.43 5.34
N TYR A 211 -8.80 11.02 6.55
CA TYR A 211 -8.72 9.62 6.97
C TYR A 211 -9.69 9.34 8.11
N THR A 212 -10.09 8.09 8.22
CA THR A 212 -10.94 7.59 9.31
C THR A 212 -10.09 6.84 10.33
N PRO A 213 -10.27 7.03 11.64
CA PRO A 213 -9.58 6.26 12.67
C PRO A 213 -9.82 4.76 12.47
N ALA A 214 -8.74 3.96 12.48
CA ALA A 214 -8.83 2.52 12.30
C ALA A 214 -8.82 1.79 13.64
N THR A 215 -9.84 1.01 13.92
CA THR A 215 -9.93 0.15 15.13
C THR A 215 -9.48 -1.28 14.87
N ALA A 216 -9.16 -1.62 13.62
CA ALA A 216 -8.63 -2.91 13.17
C ALA A 216 -7.81 -2.75 11.89
N LEU A 217 -7.04 -3.79 11.53
CA LEU A 217 -6.28 -3.83 10.27
C LEU A 217 -7.21 -3.92 9.05
N VAL A 218 -8.31 -4.68 9.18
CA VAL A 218 -9.32 -4.77 8.12
C VAL A 218 -10.29 -3.61 8.28
N GLY A 219 -10.35 -2.74 7.29
CA GLY A 219 -11.24 -1.58 7.28
C GLY A 219 -12.70 -1.93 7.01
N PRO A 220 -13.61 -0.95 7.20
CA PRO A 220 -15.02 -1.13 6.89
C PRO A 220 -15.23 -1.35 5.38
N GLY A 221 -16.30 -2.06 5.01
CA GLY A 221 -16.65 -2.36 3.62
C GLY A 221 -16.11 -3.69 3.08
N ILE A 222 -15.19 -4.34 3.80
CA ILE A 222 -14.71 -5.68 3.46
C ILE A 222 -15.73 -6.71 3.93
N VAL A 223 -16.12 -7.62 3.03
CA VAL A 223 -17.08 -8.69 3.31
C VAL A 223 -16.36 -10.02 3.52
N ASP A 224 -16.95 -10.85 4.38
CA ASP A 224 -16.64 -12.26 4.54
C ASP A 224 -17.85 -13.14 4.13
N ASN A 225 -17.88 -14.41 4.54
CA ASN A 225 -18.98 -15.32 4.21
C ASN A 225 -20.29 -15.02 4.96
N GLU A 226 -20.25 -14.20 6.01
CA GLU A 226 -21.37 -13.91 6.91
C GLU A 226 -21.84 -12.44 6.80
N GLY A 227 -21.17 -11.60 6.00
CA GLY A 227 -21.49 -10.20 5.80
C GLY A 227 -20.28 -9.30 5.87
N TYR A 228 -20.37 -8.17 6.58
CA TYR A 228 -19.18 -7.33 6.78
C TYR A 228 -18.25 -7.93 7.83
N PHE A 229 -16.97 -8.08 7.47
CA PHE A 229 -15.96 -8.66 8.34
C PHE A 229 -15.92 -7.98 9.72
N MET A 230 -16.00 -6.64 9.77
CA MET A 230 -15.94 -5.90 11.02
C MET A 230 -17.14 -6.15 11.94
N ASP A 231 -18.30 -6.49 11.39
CA ASP A 231 -19.50 -6.80 12.18
C ASP A 231 -19.39 -8.18 12.84
N ASN A 232 -18.62 -9.10 12.25
CA ASN A 232 -18.46 -10.49 12.69
C ASN A 232 -17.17 -10.69 13.49
N ALA A 233 -16.08 -10.01 13.12
CA ALA A 233 -14.80 -10.15 13.77
C ALA A 233 -14.85 -9.66 15.24
N ASN A 234 -14.15 -10.36 16.13
CA ASN A 234 -14.08 -10.03 17.55
C ASN A 234 -15.47 -9.92 18.23
N GLY A 235 -16.49 -10.63 17.69
CA GLY A 235 -17.87 -10.53 18.17
C GLY A 235 -18.52 -9.16 17.95
N GLY A 236 -18.13 -8.46 16.88
CA GLY A 236 -18.60 -7.12 16.51
C GLY A 236 -18.05 -5.99 17.39
N LYS A 237 -17.03 -6.25 18.18
CA LYS A 237 -16.39 -5.25 19.04
C LYS A 237 -15.11 -4.71 18.39
N PRO A 238 -14.82 -3.42 18.52
CA PRO A 238 -13.54 -2.89 18.09
C PRO A 238 -12.38 -3.52 18.86
N TYR A 239 -11.22 -3.69 18.20
CA TYR A 239 -10.00 -4.18 18.86
C TYR A 239 -9.36 -3.10 19.74
N ILE A 240 -9.60 -1.83 19.44
CA ILE A 240 -9.13 -0.66 20.18
C ILE A 240 -10.37 0.13 20.59
N GLY A 241 -10.47 0.48 21.86
CA GLY A 241 -11.58 1.30 22.39
C GLY A 241 -11.46 2.76 21.99
N ASP A 242 -12.56 3.50 22.09
CA ASP A 242 -12.66 4.91 21.70
C ASP A 242 -12.11 5.85 22.80
N ASP A 243 -11.93 5.36 24.03
CA ASP A 243 -11.41 6.14 25.15
C ASP A 243 -9.88 6.08 25.16
N TYR A 244 -9.22 7.10 24.61
CA TYR A 244 -7.78 7.18 24.52
C TYR A 244 -7.10 7.16 25.90
N GLU A 245 -7.64 7.85 26.89
CA GLU A 245 -7.06 7.88 28.25
C GLU A 245 -7.07 6.49 28.88
N ALA A 246 -8.18 5.76 28.74
CA ALA A 246 -8.27 4.38 29.19
C ALA A 246 -7.30 3.46 28.42
N ASN A 247 -7.15 3.64 27.11
CA ASN A 247 -6.20 2.91 26.29
C ASN A 247 -4.75 3.17 26.73
N LEU A 248 -4.39 4.42 27.03
CA LEU A 248 -3.05 4.79 27.48
C LEU A 248 -2.71 4.20 28.84
N GLU A 249 -3.67 4.19 29.78
CA GLU A 249 -3.49 3.56 31.09
C GLU A 249 -3.32 2.04 30.96
N GLU A 250 -4.10 1.38 30.10
CA GLU A 250 -3.89 -0.05 29.78
C GLU A 250 -2.50 -0.29 29.15
N ALA A 251 -2.05 0.60 28.25
CA ALA A 251 -0.73 0.51 27.65
C ALA A 251 0.39 0.57 28.70
N LYS A 252 0.33 1.49 29.66
CA LYS A 252 1.30 1.59 30.76
C LYS A 252 1.31 0.34 31.64
N GLN A 253 0.14 -0.24 31.91
CA GLN A 253 0.02 -1.49 32.65
C GLN A 253 0.69 -2.66 31.88
N LEU A 254 0.40 -2.79 30.60
CA LEU A 254 1.00 -3.84 29.73
C LEU A 254 2.53 -3.71 29.64
N MET A 255 3.05 -2.48 29.55
CA MET A 255 4.50 -2.24 29.58
C MET A 255 5.11 -2.68 30.91
N THR A 256 4.43 -2.42 32.02
CA THR A 256 4.89 -2.88 33.35
C THR A 256 4.87 -4.41 33.45
N GLU A 257 3.82 -5.07 32.95
CA GLU A 257 3.70 -6.54 32.91
C GLU A 257 4.78 -7.19 32.01
N ALA A 258 5.18 -6.50 30.94
CA ALA A 258 6.26 -6.91 30.03
C ALA A 258 7.65 -6.64 30.61
N GLY A 259 7.76 -6.05 31.81
CA GLY A 259 9.02 -5.79 32.48
C GLY A 259 9.66 -4.42 32.18
N TYR A 260 8.92 -3.48 31.60
CA TYR A 260 9.37 -2.14 31.23
C TYR A 260 8.52 -1.04 31.92
N PRO A 261 8.45 -1.01 33.27
CA PRO A 261 7.69 0.04 33.96
C PRO A 261 8.26 1.42 33.59
N ASP A 262 7.40 2.35 33.20
CA ASP A 262 7.78 3.71 32.75
C ASP A 262 8.88 3.72 31.66
N GLY A 263 8.96 2.63 30.87
CA GLY A 263 9.96 2.46 29.81
C GLY A 263 11.37 2.08 30.30
N GLU A 264 11.54 1.80 31.58
CA GLU A 264 12.85 1.46 32.15
C GLU A 264 13.44 0.20 31.47
N GLY A 265 14.63 0.36 30.89
CA GLY A 265 15.33 -0.73 30.19
C GLY A 265 14.81 -1.02 28.78
N PHE A 266 13.80 -0.30 28.28
CA PHE A 266 13.34 -0.46 26.89
C PHE A 266 14.41 0.06 25.91
N PRO A 267 14.73 -0.65 24.83
CA PRO A 267 15.72 -0.20 23.87
C PRO A 267 15.21 1.03 23.10
N VAL A 268 16.15 1.80 22.54
CA VAL A 268 15.84 2.85 21.57
C VAL A 268 15.27 2.21 20.32
N VAL A 269 14.13 2.72 19.84
CA VAL A 269 13.40 2.19 18.69
C VAL A 269 13.74 2.99 17.43
N GLU A 270 14.12 2.33 16.36
CA GLU A 270 14.29 2.93 15.03
C GLU A 270 12.97 2.84 14.24
N TYR A 271 12.30 3.98 14.09
CA TYR A 271 11.09 4.08 13.27
C TYR A 271 11.46 4.50 11.85
N SER A 272 11.28 3.62 10.89
CA SER A 272 11.59 3.86 9.49
C SER A 272 10.36 4.29 8.70
N ALA A 273 10.47 5.42 8.00
CA ALA A 273 9.45 5.94 7.09
C ALA A 273 10.08 6.55 5.84
N ASN A 274 9.41 6.47 4.69
CA ASN A 274 9.82 7.26 3.55
C ASN A 274 9.36 8.71 3.69
N ASP A 275 10.17 9.63 3.20
CA ASP A 275 9.92 11.07 3.26
C ASP A 275 8.92 11.48 2.17
N ALA A 276 7.64 11.29 2.43
CA ALA A 276 6.57 11.68 1.53
C ALA A 276 5.31 12.04 2.32
N GLY A 277 4.69 13.16 1.98
CA GLY A 277 3.43 13.61 2.55
C GLY A 277 3.42 13.61 4.08
N TYR A 278 2.43 12.95 4.66
CA TYR A 278 2.19 12.88 6.12
C TYR A 278 2.99 11.79 6.86
N HIS A 279 3.87 11.04 6.21
CA HIS A 279 4.54 9.90 6.87
C HIS A 279 5.46 10.34 7.99
N ILE A 280 6.19 11.43 7.79
CA ILE A 280 7.06 11.97 8.83
C ILE A 280 6.27 12.65 9.96
N PRO A 281 5.26 13.51 9.71
CA PRO A 281 4.37 14.00 10.77
C PRO A 281 3.74 12.90 11.63
N VAL A 282 3.32 11.77 11.02
CA VAL A 282 2.82 10.61 11.78
C VAL A 282 3.92 9.99 12.62
N ALA A 283 5.13 9.82 12.09
CA ALA A 283 6.26 9.26 12.87
C ALA A 283 6.64 10.16 14.05
N GLU A 284 6.64 11.48 13.88
CA GLU A 284 6.88 12.47 14.94
C GLU A 284 5.80 12.40 16.03
N TYR A 285 4.53 12.24 15.65
CA TYR A 285 3.48 12.00 16.61
C TYR A 285 3.66 10.67 17.36
N VAL A 286 3.98 9.59 16.68
CA VAL A 286 4.22 8.29 17.31
C VAL A 286 5.41 8.35 18.28
N GLN A 287 6.47 9.07 17.94
CA GLN A 287 7.60 9.34 18.83
C GLN A 287 7.12 10.03 20.11
N GLN A 288 6.26 11.04 20.01
CA GLN A 288 5.67 11.72 21.17
C GLN A 288 4.77 10.78 21.97
N ALA A 289 3.86 10.05 21.32
CA ALA A 289 2.90 9.16 21.96
C ALA A 289 3.58 8.02 22.72
N TRP A 290 4.62 7.42 22.16
CA TRP A 290 5.40 6.40 22.85
C TRP A 290 6.34 6.96 23.91
N GLY A 291 6.66 8.26 23.83
CA GLY A 291 7.31 8.99 24.90
C GLY A 291 6.51 8.99 26.21
N GLU A 292 5.16 8.95 26.15
CA GLU A 292 4.28 8.82 27.33
C GLU A 292 4.42 7.44 28.03
N LEU A 293 5.00 6.45 27.34
CA LEU A 293 5.37 5.15 27.89
C LEU A 293 6.85 5.08 28.30
N GLY A 294 7.59 6.21 28.25
CA GLY A 294 9.03 6.28 28.54
C GLY A 294 9.93 5.75 27.43
N ILE A 295 9.42 5.55 26.22
CA ILE A 295 10.16 4.97 25.09
C ILE A 295 10.83 6.06 24.26
N THR A 296 12.11 5.86 23.95
CA THR A 296 12.86 6.73 23.02
C THR A 296 12.76 6.19 21.60
N VAL A 297 12.31 7.02 20.66
CA VAL A 297 12.19 6.67 19.23
C VAL A 297 13.09 7.58 18.41
N ASN A 298 13.88 7.01 17.51
CA ASN A 298 14.58 7.72 16.45
C ASN A 298 13.80 7.56 15.13
N ILE A 299 13.64 8.66 14.38
CA ILE A 299 12.96 8.62 13.08
C ILE A 299 14.02 8.50 11.98
N ASN A 300 13.98 7.38 11.27
CA ASN A 300 14.84 7.10 10.13
C ASN A 300 14.09 7.38 8.82
N LYS A 301 14.49 8.48 8.16
CA LYS A 301 13.95 8.85 6.85
C LYS A 301 14.65 8.07 5.74
N VAL A 302 13.93 7.27 5.01
CA VAL A 302 14.47 6.38 3.96
C VAL A 302 13.85 6.74 2.62
N GLU A 303 14.67 6.88 1.59
CA GLU A 303 14.20 7.06 0.22
C GLU A 303 13.41 5.83 -0.25
N TRP A 304 12.35 6.01 -1.07
CA TRP A 304 11.39 4.96 -1.40
C TRP A 304 12.01 3.72 -2.06
N ALA A 305 12.98 3.90 -2.96
CA ALA A 305 13.63 2.77 -3.64
C ALA A 305 14.43 1.88 -2.67
N SER A 306 14.96 2.46 -1.60
CA SER A 306 15.66 1.74 -0.53
C SER A 306 14.70 1.22 0.55
N PHE A 307 13.61 1.94 0.81
CA PHE A 307 12.63 1.63 1.84
C PHE A 307 11.91 0.28 1.60
N THR A 308 11.52 0.03 0.36
CA THR A 308 10.80 -1.20 -0.01
C THR A 308 11.66 -2.47 0.14
N PRO A 309 12.90 -2.54 -0.36
CA PRO A 309 13.79 -3.68 -0.13
C PRO A 309 14.12 -3.88 1.36
N MET A 310 14.41 -2.82 2.11
CA MET A 310 14.67 -2.86 3.55
C MET A 310 13.52 -3.53 4.31
N ARG A 311 12.28 -3.12 4.02
CA ARG A 311 11.09 -3.73 4.63
C ARG A 311 10.91 -5.20 4.27
N ARG A 312 11.14 -5.57 3.01
CA ARG A 312 11.05 -6.97 2.54
C ARG A 312 12.09 -7.87 3.22
N ALA A 313 13.27 -7.32 3.49
CA ALA A 313 14.34 -8.03 4.21
C ALA A 313 14.09 -8.14 5.72
N GLY A 314 13.07 -7.45 6.29
CA GLY A 314 12.87 -7.38 7.74
C GLY A 314 13.93 -6.53 8.46
N ASP A 315 14.64 -5.67 7.74
CA ASP A 315 15.71 -4.84 8.29
C ASP A 315 15.15 -3.51 8.85
N TYR A 316 14.30 -3.64 9.85
CA TYR A 316 13.69 -2.53 10.58
C TYR A 316 13.27 -3.00 11.97
N ASP A 317 13.10 -2.08 12.91
CA ASP A 317 12.42 -2.33 14.18
C ASP A 317 10.94 -2.02 14.05
N VAL A 318 10.65 -0.81 13.59
CA VAL A 318 9.32 -0.29 13.31
C VAL A 318 9.31 0.37 11.95
N SER A 319 8.26 0.15 11.19
CA SER A 319 8.13 0.71 9.85
C SER A 319 6.70 1.15 9.56
N ARG A 320 6.54 2.31 8.93
CA ARG A 320 5.25 2.69 8.39
C ARG A 320 4.84 1.72 7.28
N ASN A 321 3.57 1.49 7.14
CA ASN A 321 3.04 0.62 6.10
C ASN A 321 1.66 1.09 5.64
N GLY A 322 1.17 0.50 4.57
CA GLY A 322 -0.18 0.67 4.06
C GLY A 322 -0.53 -0.49 3.15
N TRP A 323 -1.78 -0.89 3.18
CA TRP A 323 -2.34 -1.88 2.28
C TRP A 323 -3.62 -1.36 1.67
N VAL A 324 -3.74 -1.44 0.35
CA VAL A 324 -4.95 -1.16 -0.42
C VAL A 324 -5.41 -2.48 -1.03
N MET A 325 -6.69 -2.79 -0.87
CA MET A 325 -7.31 -4.04 -1.35
C MET A 325 -7.89 -3.88 -2.73
#